data_5ae2a3296e2674e15db3de775c6bad38
#
_entry.id   5ae2a3296e2674e15db3de775c6bad38
#
_cell.length_a   1.000
_cell.length_b   1.000
_cell.length_c   1.000
_cell.angle_alpha   90.00
_cell.angle_beta   90.00
_cell.angle_gamma   90.00
#
_symmetry.space_group_name_H-M   'P 1'
#
loop_
_entity.id
_entity.type
_entity.pdbx_description
1 polymer ?
#
loop_
_entity_poly.entity_id
_entity_poly.type
_entity_poly.pdbx_seq_one_letter_code
_entity_poly.pdbx_strand_id
1 'polypeptide(L)'
;MVVCLTVSCAHNKTSLSIGPGVVSLSSPQDVIVEMTGETYDKLETILQQVSYVKLSAIPLLSRIKKIQIADERIYLWDLVVGIVCYDMSGELLFQLNARGQGPGEYTDINAFAVNASLHQLVIYDNMKQSLMFYSTEDGRFVKSEKFNKPTPAEIAYWGGYFFYHNRLHRNYQDDISLHYYLLASKDGITIGKRYFKHENNKEDYPFSPSGHNLYDNNSKLYYCRDFDNIVYQIHEDSVVPRFRINLPNPLPASMIEERPNEMSLLRSGYSLGITDIYEYGGLLFFRFVKDGYIWSCLYNVEESKQVYCAKRIKFLDSSLIDTIDGIYKDCFYSILTPEYLDYAFSENPLEDYPDLFKTYDVEGDNPVIAFYRAVVR
;
A
#
# COMPACT_ATOMS: atom_id res chain seq x y z
N MET A 1 -65.35 -24.69 -11.88
CA MET A 1 -64.86 -23.52 -11.14
C MET A 1 -63.41 -23.84 -10.73
N VAL A 2 -62.46 -23.39 -11.54
CA VAL A 2 -61.02 -23.63 -11.36
C VAL A 2 -60.44 -22.40 -10.69
N VAL A 3 -59.91 -22.62 -9.46
CA VAL A 3 -59.23 -21.55 -8.70
C VAL A 3 -57.75 -21.58 -9.06
N CYS A 4 -57.30 -20.60 -9.80
CA CYS A 4 -55.87 -20.35 -10.03
C CYS A 4 -55.26 -19.64 -8.80
N LEU A 5 -54.43 -20.33 -8.07
CA LEU A 5 -53.56 -19.77 -7.04
C LEU A 5 -52.30 -19.20 -7.74
N THR A 6 -52.21 -17.90 -7.85
CA THR A 6 -50.98 -17.17 -8.23
C THR A 6 -50.08 -17.10 -7.00
N VAL A 7 -48.99 -17.88 -7.00
CA VAL A 7 -47.91 -17.72 -6.02
C VAL A 7 -47.08 -16.53 -6.45
N SER A 8 -47.23 -15.42 -5.75
CA SER A 8 -46.35 -14.26 -5.87
C SER A 8 -45.06 -14.55 -5.11
N CYS A 9 -43.97 -14.81 -5.83
CA CYS A 9 -42.63 -14.81 -5.25
C CYS A 9 -42.22 -13.34 -4.97
N ALA A 10 -42.49 -12.92 -3.73
CA ALA A 10 -41.88 -11.70 -3.23
C ALA A 10 -40.36 -11.96 -3.02
N HIS A 11 -39.54 -11.46 -3.93
CA HIS A 11 -38.11 -11.32 -3.67
C HIS A 11 -37.92 -10.28 -2.56
N ASN A 12 -37.77 -10.76 -1.33
CA ASN A 12 -37.24 -9.96 -0.25
C ASN A 12 -35.79 -9.58 -0.61
N LYS A 13 -35.62 -8.41 -1.24
CA LYS A 13 -34.35 -7.70 -1.21
C LYS A 13 -34.16 -7.27 0.24
N THR A 14 -33.48 -8.11 1.04
CA THR A 14 -32.86 -7.66 2.28
C THR A 14 -31.89 -6.55 1.92
N SER A 15 -32.32 -5.30 2.05
CA SER A 15 -31.42 -4.15 2.05
C SER A 15 -30.49 -4.33 3.25
N LEU A 16 -29.29 -4.82 3.00
CA LEU A 16 -28.20 -4.79 3.99
C LEU A 16 -28.05 -3.33 4.40
N SER A 17 -28.52 -2.97 5.60
CA SER A 17 -28.38 -1.62 6.11
C SER A 17 -26.89 -1.33 6.29
N ILE A 18 -26.38 -0.31 5.57
CA ILE A 18 -25.03 0.20 5.77
C ILE A 18 -24.94 0.69 7.21
N GLY A 19 -24.15 -0.02 8.03
CA GLY A 19 -23.92 0.35 9.42
C GLY A 19 -22.64 1.17 9.61
N PRO A 20 -22.56 2.02 10.64
CA PRO A 20 -21.28 2.58 11.05
C PRO A 20 -20.37 1.44 11.50
N GLY A 21 -19.12 1.43 11.03
CA GLY A 21 -18.09 0.56 11.57
C GLY A 21 -17.67 1.02 12.97
N VAL A 22 -17.19 0.11 13.77
CA VAL A 22 -16.73 0.41 15.12
C VAL A 22 -15.27 0.88 15.08
N VAL A 23 -15.00 2.12 15.51
CA VAL A 23 -13.65 2.60 15.80
C VAL A 23 -13.44 2.49 17.30
N SER A 24 -12.47 1.69 17.73
CA SER A 24 -12.18 1.48 19.16
C SER A 24 -11.62 2.76 19.80
N LEU A 25 -11.95 2.98 21.06
CA LEU A 25 -11.41 4.05 21.88
C LEU A 25 -10.17 3.63 22.70
N SER A 26 -9.58 2.47 22.40
CA SER A 26 -8.35 2.03 23.07
C SER A 26 -7.20 3.00 22.85
N SER A 27 -6.32 3.11 23.84
CA SER A 27 -5.13 3.94 23.72
C SER A 27 -4.09 3.24 22.84
N PRO A 28 -3.54 3.90 21.80
CA PRO A 28 -2.44 3.38 21.01
C PRO A 28 -1.13 3.36 21.79
N GLN A 29 -0.17 2.56 21.37
CA GLN A 29 1.20 2.62 21.84
C GLN A 29 1.89 3.86 21.27
N ASP A 30 2.50 4.67 22.14
CA ASP A 30 3.27 5.83 21.70
C ASP A 30 4.62 5.40 21.11
N VAL A 31 4.96 5.96 19.96
CA VAL A 31 6.24 5.80 19.24
C VAL A 31 6.87 7.18 19.17
N ILE A 32 7.89 7.42 19.97
CA ILE A 32 8.62 8.69 19.97
C ILE A 32 9.72 8.64 18.92
N VAL A 33 9.76 9.63 18.04
CA VAL A 33 10.70 9.71 16.93
C VAL A 33 11.73 10.80 17.17
N GLU A 34 13.00 10.41 17.18
CA GLU A 34 14.16 11.29 17.22
C GLU A 34 15.03 11.07 15.99
N MET A 35 15.47 12.15 15.35
CA MET A 35 16.33 12.05 14.18
C MET A 35 17.74 11.65 14.61
N THR A 36 18.23 10.49 14.16
CA THR A 36 19.50 9.92 14.60
C THR A 36 20.70 10.27 13.70
N GLY A 37 20.46 10.73 12.47
CA GLY A 37 21.51 11.12 11.54
C GLY A 37 21.12 10.99 10.07
N GLU A 38 22.06 11.27 9.18
CA GLU A 38 21.84 11.17 7.73
C GLU A 38 21.81 9.72 7.25
N THR A 39 22.67 8.87 7.81
CA THR A 39 22.82 7.45 7.42
C THR A 39 22.84 6.54 8.64
N TYR A 40 22.17 5.41 8.54
CA TYR A 40 22.31 4.29 9.46
C TYR A 40 22.97 3.11 8.72
N ASP A 41 24.11 2.64 9.21
CA ASP A 41 24.99 1.70 8.54
C ASP A 41 25.27 0.41 9.33
N LYS A 42 24.42 0.05 10.27
CA LYS A 42 24.56 -1.16 11.13
C LYS A 42 23.34 -2.08 11.01
N LEU A 43 22.75 -2.13 9.82
CA LEU A 43 21.48 -2.81 9.62
C LEU A 43 21.61 -4.33 9.75
N GLU A 44 22.81 -4.90 9.47
CA GLU A 44 23.13 -6.31 9.66
C GLU A 44 23.01 -6.81 11.10
N THR A 45 23.01 -5.90 12.07
CA THR A 45 22.77 -6.24 13.48
C THR A 45 21.30 -6.51 13.79
N ILE A 46 20.40 -6.17 12.87
CA ILE A 46 18.94 -6.16 13.05
C ILE A 46 18.25 -6.98 11.97
N LEU A 47 18.68 -6.85 10.73
CA LEU A 47 18.14 -7.54 9.57
C LEU A 47 19.26 -8.38 8.91
N GLN A 48 18.91 -9.61 8.57
CA GLN A 48 19.74 -10.48 7.75
C GLN A 48 19.13 -10.56 6.35
N GLN A 49 19.93 -10.27 5.34
CA GLN A 49 19.55 -10.52 3.96
C GLN A 49 19.44 -12.04 3.73
N VAL A 50 18.31 -12.48 3.12
CA VAL A 50 17.99 -13.91 2.97
C VAL A 50 18.08 -14.36 1.51
N SER A 51 17.47 -13.59 0.60
CA SER A 51 17.41 -13.94 -0.81
C SER A 51 17.19 -12.72 -1.69
N TYR A 52 17.52 -12.89 -2.96
CA TYR A 52 17.19 -11.95 -4.03
C TYR A 52 16.33 -12.66 -5.08
N VAL A 53 15.40 -11.92 -5.67
CA VAL A 53 14.59 -12.34 -6.81
C VAL A 53 14.80 -11.33 -7.93
N LYS A 54 15.55 -11.71 -8.97
CA LYS A 54 15.71 -10.92 -10.19
C LYS A 54 14.50 -11.14 -11.06
N LEU A 55 13.78 -10.07 -11.38
CA LEU A 55 12.62 -10.15 -12.28
C LEU A 55 13.08 -10.30 -13.73
N SER A 56 12.40 -11.12 -14.51
CA SER A 56 12.71 -11.30 -15.93
C SER A 56 12.59 -9.96 -16.66
N ALA A 57 13.50 -9.72 -17.62
CA ALA A 57 13.68 -8.42 -18.27
C ALA A 57 12.51 -8.02 -19.20
N ILE A 58 11.58 -8.93 -19.51
CA ILE A 58 10.45 -8.66 -20.41
C ILE A 58 9.13 -8.86 -19.67
N PRO A 59 8.23 -7.85 -19.65
CA PRO A 59 8.42 -6.49 -20.18
C PRO A 59 9.35 -5.66 -19.29
N LEU A 60 10.08 -4.72 -19.88
CA LEU A 60 10.89 -3.79 -19.11
C LEU A 60 9.99 -2.81 -18.34
N LEU A 61 10.17 -2.80 -17.01
CA LEU A 61 9.43 -1.92 -16.10
C LEU A 61 10.09 -0.54 -16.07
N SER A 62 9.30 0.51 -15.89
CA SER A 62 9.84 1.88 -15.89
C SER A 62 9.38 2.72 -14.70
N ARG A 63 8.11 2.62 -14.32
CA ARG A 63 7.52 3.43 -13.23
C ARG A 63 6.59 2.58 -12.38
N ILE A 64 7.17 1.82 -11.46
CA ILE A 64 6.43 0.99 -10.52
C ILE A 64 5.66 1.89 -9.57
N LYS A 65 4.34 1.75 -9.56
CA LYS A 65 3.43 2.50 -8.71
C LYS A 65 3.08 1.74 -7.43
N LYS A 66 2.94 0.43 -7.52
CA LYS A 66 2.59 -0.43 -6.38
C LYS A 66 3.09 -1.85 -6.61
N ILE A 67 3.57 -2.48 -5.54
CA ILE A 67 3.86 -3.91 -5.48
C ILE A 67 2.91 -4.56 -4.46
N GLN A 68 2.48 -5.78 -4.76
CA GLN A 68 1.81 -6.65 -3.81
C GLN A 68 2.30 -8.08 -4.02
N ILE A 69 2.79 -8.72 -2.96
CA ILE A 69 3.17 -10.13 -2.99
C ILE A 69 2.07 -10.91 -2.28
N ALA A 70 1.43 -11.82 -3.00
CA ALA A 70 0.34 -12.64 -2.48
C ALA A 70 0.32 -14.00 -3.19
N ASP A 71 0.00 -15.07 -2.47
CA ASP A 71 -0.14 -16.43 -3.01
C ASP A 71 1.07 -16.87 -3.87
N GLU A 72 2.29 -16.65 -3.34
CA GLU A 72 3.56 -16.95 -4.01
C GLU A 72 3.73 -16.30 -5.40
N ARG A 73 3.14 -15.12 -5.57
CA ARG A 73 3.23 -14.32 -6.79
C ARG A 73 3.50 -12.87 -6.46
N ILE A 74 4.23 -12.21 -7.35
CA ILE A 74 4.62 -10.81 -7.26
C ILE A 74 3.82 -10.04 -8.30
N TYR A 75 2.93 -9.17 -7.86
CA TYR A 75 2.12 -8.29 -8.70
C TYR A 75 2.70 -6.90 -8.66
N LEU A 76 3.09 -6.38 -9.81
CA LEU A 76 3.63 -5.03 -9.97
C LEU A 76 2.71 -4.22 -10.87
N TRP A 77 2.25 -3.09 -10.39
CA TRP A 77 1.59 -2.10 -11.21
C TRP A 77 2.61 -1.07 -11.68
N ASP A 78 2.95 -1.14 -12.94
CA ASP A 78 3.75 -0.15 -13.64
C ASP A 78 2.85 0.76 -14.48
N LEU A 79 3.11 2.07 -14.45
CA LEU A 79 2.26 3.06 -15.14
C LEU A 79 2.29 2.94 -16.66
N VAL A 80 3.31 2.32 -17.25
CA VAL A 80 3.48 2.17 -18.69
C VAL A 80 2.98 0.81 -19.18
N VAL A 81 3.45 -0.27 -18.53
CA VAL A 81 3.18 -1.62 -19.00
C VAL A 81 1.92 -2.27 -18.40
N GLY A 82 1.28 -1.63 -17.43
CA GLY A 82 0.10 -2.15 -16.75
C GLY A 82 0.44 -2.98 -15.53
N ILE A 83 -0.31 -4.05 -15.26
CA ILE A 83 -0.01 -4.95 -14.14
C ILE A 83 0.74 -6.18 -14.67
N VAL A 84 1.85 -6.49 -14.06
CA VAL A 84 2.69 -7.64 -14.39
C VAL A 84 2.72 -8.58 -13.20
N CYS A 85 2.61 -9.86 -13.46
CA CYS A 85 2.67 -10.91 -12.44
C CYS A 85 3.86 -11.83 -12.71
N TYR A 86 4.70 -11.99 -11.69
CA TYR A 86 5.82 -12.91 -11.68
C TYR A 86 5.62 -13.97 -10.59
N ASP A 87 6.27 -15.10 -10.75
CA ASP A 87 6.42 -16.06 -9.66
C ASP A 87 7.57 -15.65 -8.71
N MET A 88 7.78 -16.43 -7.65
CA MET A 88 8.84 -16.16 -6.66
C MET A 88 10.27 -16.51 -7.16
N SER A 89 10.41 -17.01 -8.38
CA SER A 89 11.72 -17.13 -9.05
C SER A 89 12.03 -15.91 -9.92
N GLY A 90 11.06 -15.02 -10.11
CA GLY A 90 11.15 -13.82 -10.96
C GLY A 90 10.74 -14.07 -12.42
N GLU A 91 10.23 -15.25 -12.74
CA GLU A 91 9.75 -15.57 -14.09
C GLU A 91 8.35 -14.96 -14.34
N LEU A 92 8.17 -14.40 -15.52
CA LEU A 92 6.91 -13.79 -15.93
C LEU A 92 5.81 -14.85 -16.05
N LEU A 93 4.72 -14.66 -15.31
CA LEU A 93 3.52 -15.49 -15.42
C LEU A 93 2.53 -14.90 -16.42
N PHE A 94 2.22 -13.61 -16.30
CA PHE A 94 1.38 -12.88 -17.24
C PHE A 94 1.56 -11.37 -17.14
N GLN A 95 1.15 -10.67 -18.19
CA GLN A 95 1.02 -9.22 -18.23
C GLN A 95 -0.43 -8.84 -18.52
N LEU A 96 -1.03 -8.04 -17.66
CA LEU A 96 -2.32 -7.42 -17.88
C LEU A 96 -2.10 -6.02 -18.49
N ASN A 97 -2.07 -5.95 -19.82
CA ASN A 97 -1.99 -4.72 -20.60
C ASN A 97 -3.20 -4.61 -21.55
N ALA A 98 -4.40 -4.65 -20.98
CA ALA A 98 -5.66 -4.64 -21.70
C ALA A 98 -6.26 -3.21 -21.73
N ARG A 99 -5.47 -2.22 -22.20
CA ARG A 99 -5.94 -0.82 -22.32
C ARG A 99 -6.88 -0.66 -23.51
N GLY A 100 -8.10 -0.15 -23.25
CA GLY A 100 -9.08 0.12 -24.28
C GLY A 100 -10.49 0.34 -23.72
N GLN A 101 -11.49 0.33 -24.60
CA GLN A 101 -12.89 0.54 -24.25
C GLN A 101 -13.77 -0.70 -24.45
N GLY A 102 -13.20 -1.77 -24.99
CA GLY A 102 -13.89 -3.02 -25.24
C GLY A 102 -14.26 -3.80 -23.96
N PRO A 103 -14.99 -4.91 -24.13
CA PRO A 103 -15.28 -5.82 -23.01
C PRO A 103 -13.99 -6.40 -22.44
N GLY A 104 -13.80 -6.28 -21.13
CA GLY A 104 -12.61 -6.77 -20.44
C GLY A 104 -11.37 -5.90 -20.56
N GLU A 105 -11.44 -4.79 -21.30
CA GLU A 105 -10.37 -3.79 -21.34
C GLU A 105 -10.61 -2.73 -20.26
N TYR A 106 -9.52 -2.19 -19.69
CA TYR A 106 -9.56 -1.04 -18.79
C TYR A 106 -9.08 0.23 -19.50
N THR A 107 -9.63 1.37 -19.10
CA THR A 107 -9.22 2.67 -19.65
C THR A 107 -8.06 3.25 -18.85
N ASP A 108 -8.16 3.15 -17.52
CA ASP A 108 -7.16 3.63 -16.56
C ASP A 108 -7.19 2.78 -15.30
N ILE A 109 -6.02 2.59 -14.68
CA ILE A 109 -5.92 1.94 -13.38
C ILE A 109 -5.73 3.03 -12.33
N ASN A 110 -6.69 3.17 -11.41
CA ASN A 110 -6.56 4.10 -10.29
C ASN A 110 -6.09 3.40 -9.01
N ALA A 111 -6.52 2.17 -8.82
CA ALA A 111 -6.12 1.33 -7.69
C ALA A 111 -6.24 -0.15 -8.06
N PHE A 112 -5.48 -1.01 -7.40
CA PHE A 112 -5.63 -2.46 -7.52
C PHE A 112 -5.47 -3.17 -6.18
N ALA A 113 -6.02 -4.39 -6.09
CA ALA A 113 -5.82 -5.32 -5.00
C ALA A 113 -5.87 -6.76 -5.49
N VAL A 114 -5.18 -7.64 -4.81
CA VAL A 114 -5.24 -9.10 -5.04
C VAL A 114 -6.09 -9.74 -3.96
N ASN A 115 -7.10 -10.49 -4.39
CA ASN A 115 -7.87 -11.40 -3.54
C ASN A 115 -7.41 -12.83 -3.83
N ALA A 116 -6.38 -13.27 -3.10
CA ALA A 116 -5.80 -14.60 -3.29
C ALA A 116 -6.82 -15.72 -3.03
N SER A 117 -7.71 -15.55 -2.05
CA SER A 117 -8.69 -16.59 -1.69
C SER A 117 -9.75 -16.86 -2.77
N LEU A 118 -10.04 -15.90 -3.62
CA LEU A 118 -10.93 -16.04 -4.77
C LEU A 118 -10.20 -16.06 -6.11
N HIS A 119 -8.88 -16.12 -6.11
CA HIS A 119 -8.04 -16.06 -7.32
C HIS A 119 -8.37 -14.86 -8.23
N GLN A 120 -8.56 -13.68 -7.62
CA GLN A 120 -8.97 -12.48 -8.32
C GLN A 120 -7.96 -11.35 -8.14
N LEU A 121 -7.57 -10.76 -9.26
CA LEU A 121 -6.95 -9.45 -9.34
C LEU A 121 -8.06 -8.44 -9.63
N VAL A 122 -8.23 -7.44 -8.78
CA VAL A 122 -9.28 -6.42 -8.88
C VAL A 122 -8.64 -5.08 -9.16
N ILE A 123 -9.06 -4.39 -10.20
CA ILE A 123 -8.67 -3.02 -10.50
C ILE A 123 -9.89 -2.10 -10.46
N TYR A 124 -9.68 -0.85 -10.06
CA TYR A 124 -10.67 0.20 -10.22
C TYR A 124 -10.30 1.07 -11.44
N ASP A 125 -11.21 1.08 -12.41
CA ASP A 125 -11.14 1.96 -13.57
C ASP A 125 -11.95 3.21 -13.29
N ASN A 126 -11.26 4.34 -13.08
CA ASN A 126 -11.88 5.61 -12.75
C ASN A 126 -12.73 6.16 -13.92
N MET A 127 -12.28 6.00 -15.14
CA MET A 127 -13.01 6.50 -16.31
C MET A 127 -14.28 5.69 -16.56
N LYS A 128 -14.24 4.39 -16.35
CA LYS A 128 -15.41 3.50 -16.45
C LYS A 128 -16.26 3.50 -15.19
N GLN A 129 -15.76 4.04 -14.07
CA GLN A 129 -16.38 3.95 -12.73
C GLN A 129 -16.79 2.51 -12.42
N SER A 130 -15.85 1.60 -12.54
CA SER A 130 -16.11 0.17 -12.44
C SER A 130 -14.96 -0.56 -11.75
N LEU A 131 -15.31 -1.58 -10.97
CA LEU A 131 -14.36 -2.60 -10.56
C LEU A 131 -14.30 -3.66 -11.66
N MET A 132 -13.09 -3.98 -12.08
CA MET A 132 -12.82 -4.99 -13.08
C MET A 132 -12.05 -6.14 -12.42
N PHE A 133 -12.52 -7.34 -12.65
CA PHE A 133 -12.01 -8.56 -12.02
C PHE A 133 -11.31 -9.41 -13.07
N TYR A 134 -10.08 -9.79 -12.79
CA TYR A 134 -9.26 -10.66 -13.63
C TYR A 134 -8.80 -11.87 -12.81
N SER A 135 -8.53 -12.98 -13.49
CA SER A 135 -7.95 -14.16 -12.87
C SER A 135 -6.50 -13.90 -12.42
N THR A 136 -6.13 -14.32 -11.22
CA THR A 136 -4.72 -14.30 -10.78
C THR A 136 -3.90 -15.41 -11.44
N GLU A 137 -4.52 -16.39 -12.10
CA GLU A 137 -3.78 -17.49 -12.73
C GLU A 137 -3.10 -17.05 -14.03
N ASP A 138 -3.81 -16.27 -14.85
CA ASP A 138 -3.39 -15.95 -16.22
C ASP A 138 -3.78 -14.54 -16.70
N GLY A 139 -4.28 -13.70 -15.82
CA GLY A 139 -4.68 -12.32 -16.14
C GLY A 139 -5.94 -12.20 -17.00
N ARG A 140 -6.69 -13.29 -17.27
CA ARG A 140 -7.91 -13.23 -18.08
C ARG A 140 -9.02 -12.48 -17.37
N PHE A 141 -9.77 -11.69 -18.15
CA PHE A 141 -10.95 -10.99 -17.67
C PHE A 141 -12.03 -11.95 -17.17
N VAL A 142 -12.59 -11.67 -16.00
CA VAL A 142 -13.66 -12.46 -15.37
C VAL A 142 -14.98 -11.72 -15.50
N LYS A 143 -15.04 -10.48 -14.96
CA LYS A 143 -16.25 -9.64 -14.98
C LYS A 143 -15.91 -8.18 -14.69
N SER A 144 -16.86 -7.30 -14.94
CA SER A 144 -16.84 -5.92 -14.45
C SER A 144 -18.14 -5.58 -13.75
N GLU A 145 -18.07 -4.75 -12.74
CA GLU A 145 -19.20 -4.29 -11.96
C GLU A 145 -19.14 -2.77 -11.79
N LYS A 146 -20.26 -2.10 -12.01
CA LYS A 146 -20.34 -0.67 -11.76
C LYS A 146 -20.12 -0.35 -10.28
N PHE A 147 -19.26 0.60 -10.03
CA PHE A 147 -18.91 1.07 -8.70
C PHE A 147 -19.21 2.57 -8.60
N ASN A 148 -20.50 2.90 -8.54
CA ASN A 148 -21.01 4.28 -8.41
C ASN A 148 -20.84 4.77 -6.97
N LYS A 149 -19.61 4.80 -6.48
CA LYS A 149 -19.21 5.21 -5.15
C LYS A 149 -18.12 6.29 -5.28
N PRO A 150 -17.70 6.94 -4.20
CA PRO A 150 -16.52 7.78 -4.26
C PRO A 150 -15.34 7.01 -4.86
N THR A 151 -14.60 7.67 -5.74
CA THR A 151 -13.41 7.05 -6.36
C THR A 151 -12.42 6.62 -5.29
N PRO A 152 -12.12 5.32 -5.16
CA PRO A 152 -11.11 4.89 -4.21
C PRO A 152 -9.73 5.34 -4.67
N ALA A 153 -9.01 6.00 -3.78
CA ALA A 153 -7.59 6.31 -3.99
C ALA A 153 -6.74 5.05 -3.81
N GLU A 154 -7.21 4.12 -2.99
CA GLU A 154 -6.55 2.84 -2.76
C GLU A 154 -7.55 1.73 -2.45
N ILE A 155 -7.18 0.50 -2.80
CA ILE A 155 -7.93 -0.72 -2.50
C ILE A 155 -6.99 -1.72 -1.83
N ALA A 156 -7.50 -2.40 -0.78
CA ALA A 156 -6.89 -3.58 -0.20
C ALA A 156 -7.94 -4.68 -0.01
N TYR A 157 -7.51 -5.94 -0.05
CA TYR A 157 -8.34 -7.08 0.34
C TYR A 157 -7.71 -7.76 1.56
N TRP A 158 -8.47 -7.88 2.64
CA TRP A 158 -8.01 -8.51 3.86
C TRP A 158 -9.19 -9.05 4.69
N GLY A 159 -9.01 -10.20 5.33
CA GLY A 159 -10.01 -10.76 6.24
C GLY A 159 -11.39 -10.99 5.61
N GLY A 160 -11.46 -11.28 4.31
CA GLY A 160 -12.72 -11.49 3.59
C GLY A 160 -13.45 -10.21 3.16
N TYR A 161 -12.80 -9.04 3.27
CA TYR A 161 -13.36 -7.75 2.86
C TYR A 161 -12.44 -7.02 1.90
N PHE A 162 -13.03 -6.29 0.97
CA PHE A 162 -12.39 -5.18 0.26
C PHE A 162 -12.50 -3.93 1.11
N PHE A 163 -11.39 -3.23 1.29
CA PHE A 163 -11.29 -1.94 1.94
C PHE A 163 -10.93 -0.89 0.89
N TYR A 164 -11.65 0.24 0.94
CA TYR A 164 -11.47 1.36 0.02
C TYR A 164 -11.09 2.60 0.83
N HIS A 165 -9.90 3.14 0.57
CA HIS A 165 -9.56 4.47 1.05
C HIS A 165 -10.10 5.50 0.07
N ASN A 166 -10.88 6.44 0.57
CA ASN A 166 -11.47 7.50 -0.23
C ASN A 166 -10.98 8.86 0.24
N ARG A 167 -10.88 9.77 -0.72
CA ARG A 167 -10.71 11.20 -0.45
C ARG A 167 -11.98 11.92 -0.84
N LEU A 168 -12.36 12.96 -0.07
CA LEU A 168 -13.53 13.76 -0.40
C LEU A 168 -13.19 14.75 -1.52
N HIS A 169 -13.87 14.62 -2.65
CA HIS A 169 -13.82 15.55 -3.77
C HIS A 169 -15.19 16.21 -3.96
N ARG A 170 -15.21 17.46 -4.38
CA ARG A 170 -16.46 18.24 -4.57
C ARG A 170 -17.48 17.58 -5.48
N ASN A 171 -17.01 16.79 -6.44
CA ASN A 171 -17.88 16.14 -7.43
C ASN A 171 -18.60 14.88 -6.91
N TYR A 172 -18.35 14.44 -5.68
CA TYR A 172 -18.93 13.23 -5.09
C TYR A 172 -19.96 13.54 -3.98
N GLN A 173 -20.69 14.65 -4.11
CA GLN A 173 -21.58 15.15 -3.04
C GLN A 173 -22.94 14.46 -2.96
N ASP A 174 -23.28 13.57 -3.90
CA ASP A 174 -24.66 13.10 -4.05
C ASP A 174 -25.10 12.07 -2.99
N ASP A 175 -24.18 11.36 -2.34
CA ASP A 175 -24.48 10.40 -1.27
C ASP A 175 -23.66 10.64 0.00
N ILE A 176 -24.17 11.50 0.87
CA ILE A 176 -23.55 11.85 2.16
C ILE A 176 -23.27 10.60 3.02
N SER A 177 -24.03 9.51 2.81
CA SER A 177 -23.81 8.27 3.55
C SER A 177 -22.46 7.60 3.24
N LEU A 178 -21.81 7.98 2.15
CA LEU A 178 -20.53 7.49 1.69
C LEU A 178 -19.37 8.45 1.94
N HIS A 179 -19.61 9.59 2.61
CA HIS A 179 -18.57 10.54 2.98
C HIS A 179 -17.75 10.04 4.18
N TYR A 180 -16.98 8.97 3.95
CA TYR A 180 -16.11 8.36 4.92
C TYR A 180 -14.76 8.06 4.28
N TYR A 181 -13.69 8.21 5.04
CA TYR A 181 -12.33 7.91 4.58
C TYR A 181 -12.10 6.43 4.28
N LEU A 182 -12.72 5.52 5.04
CA LEU A 182 -12.56 4.10 4.86
C LEU A 182 -13.92 3.41 4.73
N LEU A 183 -14.11 2.71 3.62
CA LEU A 183 -15.29 1.89 3.35
C LEU A 183 -14.88 0.41 3.28
N ALA A 184 -15.78 -0.50 3.66
CA ALA A 184 -15.55 -1.94 3.56
C ALA A 184 -16.73 -2.67 2.91
N SER A 185 -16.41 -3.66 2.07
CA SER A 185 -17.35 -4.48 1.32
C SER A 185 -16.91 -5.95 1.29
N LYS A 186 -17.85 -6.88 1.46
CA LYS A 186 -17.55 -8.32 1.32
C LYS A 186 -17.51 -8.76 -0.15
N ASP A 187 -18.41 -8.26 -0.95
CA ASP A 187 -18.57 -8.63 -2.37
C ASP A 187 -17.79 -7.70 -3.33
N GLY A 188 -17.14 -6.68 -2.77
CA GLY A 188 -16.45 -5.64 -3.52
C GLY A 188 -17.37 -4.51 -4.01
N ILE A 189 -18.67 -4.65 -3.99
CA ILE A 189 -19.63 -3.70 -4.59
C ILE A 189 -20.53 -3.05 -3.54
N THR A 190 -21.08 -3.86 -2.65
CA THR A 190 -22.02 -3.39 -1.63
C THR A 190 -21.26 -2.93 -0.39
N ILE A 191 -21.33 -1.64 -0.10
CA ILE A 191 -20.67 -1.12 1.11
C ILE A 191 -21.44 -1.57 2.35
N GLY A 192 -20.79 -2.40 3.16
CA GLY A 192 -21.34 -2.92 4.40
C GLY A 192 -20.94 -2.15 5.65
N LYS A 193 -19.72 -1.59 5.66
CA LYS A 193 -19.18 -0.83 6.80
C LYS A 193 -18.49 0.43 6.33
N ARG A 194 -18.43 1.43 7.22
CA ARG A 194 -17.82 2.74 6.95
C ARG A 194 -17.18 3.29 8.22
N TYR A 195 -15.97 3.87 8.08
CA TYR A 195 -15.17 4.36 9.19
C TYR A 195 -14.63 5.75 8.90
N PHE A 196 -14.46 6.57 9.92
CA PHE A 196 -13.89 7.92 9.86
C PHE A 196 -14.67 8.84 8.93
N LYS A 197 -15.76 9.37 9.44
CA LYS A 197 -16.59 10.34 8.71
C LYS A 197 -15.80 11.59 8.38
N HIS A 198 -15.96 12.11 7.16
CA HIS A 198 -15.47 13.45 6.80
C HIS A 198 -16.26 14.52 7.59
N GLU A 199 -15.56 15.33 8.39
CA GLU A 199 -16.21 16.19 9.36
C GLU A 199 -16.88 17.44 8.75
N ASN A 200 -16.36 17.99 7.66
CA ASN A 200 -16.69 19.35 7.23
C ASN A 200 -17.28 19.49 5.83
N ASN A 201 -17.62 18.45 5.10
CA ASN A 201 -18.05 18.49 3.70
C ASN A 201 -17.14 19.36 2.79
N LYS A 202 -15.90 19.60 3.22
CA LYS A 202 -14.87 20.27 2.45
C LYS A 202 -14.06 19.20 1.71
N GLU A 203 -13.71 19.51 0.46
CA GLU A 203 -12.77 18.71 -0.31
C GLU A 203 -11.45 18.54 0.45
N ASP A 204 -10.90 17.33 0.42
CA ASP A 204 -9.62 17.05 1.05
C ASP A 204 -8.49 17.87 0.42
N TYR A 205 -7.43 18.04 1.18
CA TYR A 205 -6.22 18.66 0.65
C TYR A 205 -5.63 17.75 -0.45
N PRO A 206 -5.34 18.29 -1.65
CA PRO A 206 -4.97 17.46 -2.81
C PRO A 206 -3.62 16.78 -2.68
N PHE A 207 -2.73 17.33 -1.85
CA PHE A 207 -1.41 16.74 -1.60
C PHE A 207 -1.51 15.61 -0.58
N SER A 208 -0.89 14.47 -0.89
CA SER A 208 -0.73 13.35 0.02
C SER A 208 0.74 13.05 0.17
N PRO A 209 1.33 13.25 1.34
CA PRO A 209 2.74 12.93 1.55
C PRO A 209 3.00 11.42 1.58
N SER A 210 1.97 10.62 1.86
CA SER A 210 2.13 9.20 2.06
C SER A 210 2.03 8.35 0.79
N GLY A 211 1.31 8.78 -0.21
CA GLY A 211 1.09 7.97 -1.41
C GLY A 211 0.23 6.71 -1.19
N HIS A 212 0.30 6.09 0.00
CA HIS A 212 -0.46 4.92 0.45
C HIS A 212 -1.10 5.18 1.81
N ASN A 213 -2.25 4.52 2.05
CA ASN A 213 -3.00 4.62 3.29
C ASN A 213 -3.35 3.24 3.88
N LEU A 214 -3.28 2.18 3.07
CA LEU A 214 -3.57 0.80 3.44
C LEU A 214 -2.29 -0.04 3.28
N TYR A 215 -1.83 -0.63 4.37
CA TYR A 215 -0.56 -1.37 4.43
C TYR A 215 -0.82 -2.82 4.82
N ASP A 216 -0.64 -3.73 3.87
CA ASP A 216 -0.73 -5.16 4.11
C ASP A 216 0.54 -5.64 4.84
N ASN A 217 0.33 -6.21 6.01
CA ASN A 217 1.36 -6.76 6.88
C ASN A 217 1.11 -8.26 7.10
N ASN A 218 0.89 -9.03 6.04
CA ASN A 218 0.52 -10.44 6.04
C ASN A 218 -0.81 -10.72 6.77
N SER A 219 -0.72 -11.00 8.07
CA SER A 219 -1.88 -11.30 8.92
C SER A 219 -2.58 -10.06 9.47
N LYS A 220 -2.08 -8.85 9.18
CA LYS A 220 -2.61 -7.59 9.67
C LYS A 220 -2.77 -6.62 8.51
N LEU A 221 -3.82 -5.81 8.56
CA LEU A 221 -3.96 -4.65 7.67
C LEU A 221 -3.91 -3.39 8.51
N TYR A 222 -2.97 -2.50 8.19
CA TYR A 222 -2.87 -1.19 8.82
C TYR A 222 -3.49 -0.11 7.94
N TYR A 223 -4.00 0.92 8.60
CA TYR A 223 -4.59 2.09 7.97
C TYR A 223 -4.08 3.35 8.64
N CYS A 224 -3.61 4.31 7.85
CA CYS A 224 -3.24 5.64 8.32
C CYS A 224 -3.78 6.68 7.34
N ARG A 225 -4.45 7.71 7.85
CA ARG A 225 -4.95 8.82 7.02
C ARG A 225 -3.82 9.80 6.73
N ASP A 226 -3.96 10.52 5.62
CA ASP A 226 -3.05 11.62 5.34
C ASP A 226 -3.00 12.60 6.52
N PHE A 227 -1.80 13.03 6.88
CA PHE A 227 -1.52 13.97 7.98
C PHE A 227 -1.99 13.51 9.37
N ASP A 228 -2.46 12.28 9.54
CA ASP A 228 -2.72 11.69 10.85
C ASP A 228 -1.43 11.15 11.48
N ASN A 229 -1.39 11.11 12.80
CA ASN A 229 -0.29 10.49 13.55
C ASN A 229 -0.68 9.16 14.20
N ILE A 230 -1.91 8.71 13.96
CA ILE A 230 -2.41 7.44 14.47
C ILE A 230 -2.48 6.42 13.35
N VAL A 231 -1.79 5.31 13.57
CA VAL A 231 -1.87 4.10 12.76
C VAL A 231 -2.91 3.19 13.37
N TYR A 232 -3.88 2.80 12.58
CA TYR A 232 -4.95 1.90 12.99
C TYR A 232 -4.72 0.50 12.45
N GLN A 233 -4.99 -0.50 13.26
CA GLN A 233 -5.10 -1.89 12.80
C GLN A 233 -6.55 -2.20 12.48
N ILE A 234 -6.77 -2.77 11.30
CA ILE A 234 -8.09 -3.24 10.87
C ILE A 234 -8.30 -4.66 11.40
N HIS A 235 -9.44 -4.87 12.03
CA HIS A 235 -9.96 -6.17 12.45
C HIS A 235 -11.26 -6.46 11.71
N GLU A 236 -11.75 -7.70 11.79
CA GLU A 236 -12.96 -8.12 11.08
C GLU A 236 -14.16 -7.19 11.33
N ASP A 237 -14.37 -6.77 12.58
CA ASP A 237 -15.54 -5.96 12.97
C ASP A 237 -15.21 -4.55 13.45
N SER A 238 -13.94 -4.18 13.56
CA SER A 238 -13.52 -2.91 14.13
C SER A 238 -12.21 -2.41 13.56
N VAL A 239 -11.96 -1.13 13.78
CA VAL A 239 -10.67 -0.47 13.52
C VAL A 239 -10.13 0.02 14.85
N VAL A 240 -8.92 -0.37 15.21
CA VAL A 240 -8.33 -0.15 16.52
C VAL A 240 -7.06 0.69 16.40
N PRO A 241 -6.92 1.80 17.16
CA PRO A 241 -5.66 2.54 17.21
C PRO A 241 -4.53 1.62 17.71
N ARG A 242 -3.48 1.48 16.92
CA ARG A 242 -2.36 0.59 17.25
C ARG A 242 -1.14 1.38 17.70
N PHE A 243 -0.73 2.39 16.91
CA PHE A 243 0.41 3.24 17.21
C PHE A 243 0.02 4.71 17.14
N ARG A 244 0.59 5.53 18.02
CA ARG A 244 0.65 6.98 17.86
C ARG A 244 2.10 7.36 17.59
N ILE A 245 2.38 7.80 16.37
CA ILE A 245 3.73 8.16 15.95
C ILE A 245 3.94 9.65 16.19
N ASN A 246 4.78 9.96 17.17
CA ASN A 246 5.08 11.32 17.58
C ASN A 246 6.32 11.81 16.81
N LEU A 247 6.09 12.40 15.65
CA LEU A 247 7.14 12.93 14.77
C LEU A 247 7.77 14.21 15.34
N PRO A 248 9.04 14.47 15.05
CA PRO A 248 9.69 15.74 15.43
C PRO A 248 9.09 16.89 14.60
N ASN A 249 8.69 17.98 15.26
CA ASN A 249 8.08 19.15 14.63
C ASN A 249 6.91 18.78 13.69
N PRO A 250 5.80 18.20 14.21
CA PRO A 250 4.69 17.75 13.37
C PRO A 250 3.96 18.92 12.74
N LEU A 251 3.37 18.70 11.56
CA LEU A 251 2.58 19.70 10.86
C LEU A 251 1.36 20.13 11.69
N PRO A 252 1.19 21.43 12.00
CA PRO A 252 -0.01 21.91 12.68
C PRO A 252 -1.26 21.76 11.80
N ALA A 253 -2.39 21.40 12.39
CA ALA A 253 -3.65 21.25 11.67
C ALA A 253 -4.08 22.55 10.93
N SER A 254 -3.80 23.73 11.50
CA SER A 254 -4.05 25.02 10.87
C SER A 254 -3.35 25.18 9.52
N MET A 255 -2.15 24.65 9.37
CA MET A 255 -1.42 24.69 8.09
C MET A 255 -2.13 23.90 6.98
N ILE A 256 -2.80 22.80 7.32
CA ILE A 256 -3.57 22.03 6.34
C ILE A 256 -4.82 22.81 5.89
N GLU A 257 -5.43 23.55 6.83
CA GLU A 257 -6.62 24.39 6.54
C GLU A 257 -6.30 25.57 5.62
N GLU A 258 -5.08 26.11 5.71
CA GLU A 258 -4.59 27.20 4.84
C GLU A 258 -4.32 26.73 3.39
N ARG A 259 -4.24 25.42 3.15
CA ARG A 259 -3.99 24.79 1.84
C ARG A 259 -2.76 25.37 1.11
N PRO A 260 -1.57 25.38 1.72
CA PRO A 260 -0.38 25.86 1.06
C PRO A 260 -0.08 24.99 -0.18
N ASN A 261 0.67 25.53 -1.13
CA ASN A 261 1.13 24.69 -2.23
C ASN A 261 2.16 23.66 -1.75
N GLU A 262 2.28 22.56 -2.48
CA GLU A 262 3.14 21.43 -2.14
C GLU A 262 4.58 21.83 -1.81
N MET A 263 5.20 22.70 -2.64
CA MET A 263 6.57 23.13 -2.44
C MET A 263 6.76 23.93 -1.15
N SER A 264 5.77 24.77 -0.79
CA SER A 264 5.79 25.51 0.48
C SER A 264 5.70 24.54 1.66
N LEU A 265 4.87 23.51 1.54
CA LEU A 265 4.72 22.50 2.57
C LEU A 265 6.00 21.66 2.74
N LEU A 266 6.59 21.19 1.65
CA LEU A 266 7.84 20.42 1.67
C LEU A 266 9.02 21.19 2.26
N ARG A 267 9.01 22.54 2.16
CA ARG A 267 10.06 23.44 2.71
C ARG A 267 9.70 24.05 4.07
N SER A 268 8.59 23.67 4.66
CA SER A 268 8.09 24.29 5.89
C SER A 268 8.88 23.96 7.15
N GLY A 269 9.76 22.95 7.09
CA GLY A 269 10.49 22.42 8.25
C GLY A 269 9.63 21.48 9.14
N TYR A 270 8.34 21.30 8.82
CA TYR A 270 7.48 20.35 9.50
C TYR A 270 7.69 18.92 9.00
N SER A 271 7.39 17.94 9.86
CA SER A 271 7.28 16.55 9.46
C SER A 271 5.90 16.29 8.87
N LEU A 272 5.86 15.68 7.68
CA LEU A 272 4.67 15.49 6.88
C LEU A 272 4.38 14.01 6.72
N GLY A 273 3.18 13.60 7.09
CA GLY A 273 2.61 12.28 6.81
C GLY A 273 3.44 11.12 7.34
N ILE A 274 2.78 10.01 7.53
CA ILE A 274 3.40 8.73 7.87
C ILE A 274 3.05 7.77 6.77
N THR A 275 4.04 7.06 6.24
CA THR A 275 3.89 6.13 5.13
C THR A 275 4.71 4.87 5.33
N ASP A 276 4.45 3.86 4.50
CA ASP A 276 5.21 2.61 4.46
C ASP A 276 5.31 1.93 5.82
N ILE A 277 4.14 1.65 6.39
CA ILE A 277 3.98 1.15 7.75
C ILE A 277 4.02 -0.37 7.74
N TYR A 278 5.13 -0.95 8.20
CA TYR A 278 5.35 -2.39 8.21
C TYR A 278 5.80 -2.88 9.58
N GLU A 279 5.03 -3.79 10.20
CA GLU A 279 5.34 -4.38 11.51
C GLU A 279 5.56 -5.87 11.38
N TYR A 280 6.77 -6.33 11.65
CA TYR A 280 7.11 -7.75 11.67
C TYR A 280 8.23 -8.05 12.67
N GLY A 281 8.14 -9.19 13.38
CA GLY A 281 9.18 -9.67 14.31
C GLY A 281 9.50 -8.68 15.45
N GLY A 282 8.48 -7.96 15.96
CA GLY A 282 8.68 -6.93 16.99
C GLY A 282 9.26 -5.61 16.46
N LEU A 283 9.51 -5.50 15.16
CA LEU A 283 10.04 -4.31 14.52
C LEU A 283 8.92 -3.60 13.75
N LEU A 284 8.79 -2.28 13.94
CA LEU A 284 7.94 -1.38 13.18
C LEU A 284 8.81 -0.49 12.31
N PHE A 285 8.67 -0.63 10.99
CA PHE A 285 9.25 0.27 10.01
C PHE A 285 8.19 1.26 9.55
N PHE A 286 8.56 2.51 9.36
CA PHE A 286 7.74 3.54 8.73
C PHE A 286 8.62 4.66 8.16
N ARG A 287 8.03 5.47 7.26
CA ARG A 287 8.68 6.64 6.68
C ARG A 287 7.84 7.90 6.92
N PHE A 288 8.48 9.05 6.81
CA PHE A 288 7.83 10.36 6.76
C PHE A 288 8.67 11.34 5.95
N VAL A 289 8.07 12.46 5.52
CA VAL A 289 8.79 13.51 4.79
C VAL A 289 9.12 14.66 5.74
N LYS A 290 10.35 15.16 5.69
CA LYS A 290 10.78 16.36 6.39
C LYS A 290 11.85 17.11 5.59
N ASP A 291 11.66 18.42 5.44
CA ASP A 291 12.59 19.30 4.67
C ASP A 291 12.82 18.81 3.23
N GLY A 292 11.79 18.23 2.59
CA GLY A 292 11.86 17.66 1.26
C GLY A 292 12.60 16.33 1.14
N TYR A 293 13.01 15.71 2.26
CA TYR A 293 13.66 14.41 2.30
C TYR A 293 12.73 13.36 2.92
N ILE A 294 12.85 12.14 2.45
CA ILE A 294 12.22 10.97 3.07
C ILE A 294 13.13 10.48 4.20
N TRP A 295 12.54 10.27 5.37
CA TRP A 295 13.18 9.70 6.54
C TRP A 295 12.61 8.32 6.80
N SER A 296 13.48 7.35 6.99
CA SER A 296 13.16 5.97 7.33
C SER A 296 13.42 5.73 8.80
N CYS A 297 12.43 5.18 9.51
CA CYS A 297 12.51 4.88 10.93
C CYS A 297 12.28 3.40 11.19
N LEU A 298 13.06 2.83 12.10
CA LEU A 298 12.84 1.49 12.63
C LEU A 298 12.72 1.59 14.15
N TYR A 299 11.69 0.94 14.68
CA TYR A 299 11.34 0.98 16.10
C TYR A 299 11.12 -0.45 16.60
N ASN A 300 11.75 -0.81 17.72
CA ASN A 300 11.47 -2.05 18.43
C ASN A 300 10.22 -1.84 19.28
N VAL A 301 9.12 -2.49 18.91
CA VAL A 301 7.81 -2.32 19.54
C VAL A 301 7.77 -2.94 20.93
N GLU A 302 8.47 -4.07 21.12
CA GLU A 302 8.49 -4.80 22.41
C GLU A 302 9.31 -4.05 23.45
N GLU A 303 10.47 -3.52 23.06
CA GLU A 303 11.32 -2.73 23.93
C GLU A 303 10.85 -1.27 24.06
N SER A 304 9.86 -0.85 23.27
CA SER A 304 9.43 0.55 23.16
C SER A 304 10.60 1.50 22.89
N LYS A 305 11.47 1.12 21.95
CA LYS A 305 12.72 1.82 21.68
C LYS A 305 12.95 2.04 20.19
N GLN A 306 13.32 3.26 19.83
CA GLN A 306 13.77 3.55 18.48
C GLN A 306 15.14 2.89 18.22
N VAL A 307 15.26 2.25 17.06
CA VAL A 307 16.51 1.68 16.56
C VAL A 307 17.27 2.74 15.78
N TYR A 308 16.60 3.32 14.76
CA TYR A 308 17.13 4.45 14.00
C TYR A 308 16.00 5.32 13.44
N CYS A 309 16.36 6.55 13.04
CA CYS A 309 15.60 7.39 12.12
C CYS A 309 16.61 8.16 11.26
N ALA A 310 16.73 7.80 9.99
CA ALA A 310 17.77 8.30 9.08
C ALA A 310 17.22 8.49 7.66
N LYS A 311 17.91 9.30 6.85
CA LYS A 311 17.56 9.48 5.43
C LYS A 311 17.98 8.28 4.57
N ARG A 312 19.07 7.61 4.95
CA ARG A 312 19.62 6.45 4.25
C ARG A 312 19.88 5.32 5.20
N ILE A 313 19.63 4.11 4.75
CA ILE A 313 19.95 2.88 5.46
C ILE A 313 20.88 2.03 4.58
N LYS A 314 21.82 1.34 5.19
CA LYS A 314 22.70 0.41 4.48
C LYS A 314 23.25 -0.68 5.41
N PHE A 315 23.73 -1.75 4.82
CA PHE A 315 24.54 -2.74 5.49
C PHE A 315 26.04 -2.35 5.42
N LEU A 316 26.83 -2.80 6.38
CA LEU A 316 28.29 -2.67 6.31
C LEU A 316 28.93 -3.74 5.41
N ASP A 317 28.24 -4.85 5.20
CA ASP A 317 28.64 -5.87 4.23
C ASP A 317 28.11 -5.54 2.82
N SER A 318 28.32 -6.42 1.87
CA SER A 318 27.85 -6.28 0.48
C SER A 318 26.36 -6.61 0.28
N SER A 319 25.58 -6.70 1.34
CA SER A 319 24.12 -6.79 1.25
C SER A 319 23.52 -5.47 0.80
N LEU A 320 22.47 -5.54 -0.04
CA LEU A 320 21.84 -4.37 -0.65
C LEU A 320 20.49 -4.11 -0.02
N ILE A 321 20.20 -2.84 0.28
CA ILE A 321 18.88 -2.35 0.71
C ILE A 321 18.74 -0.87 0.34
N ASP A 322 17.64 -0.53 -0.32
CA ASP A 322 17.25 0.87 -0.54
C ASP A 322 16.30 1.34 0.57
N THR A 323 15.20 0.61 0.74
CA THR A 323 14.17 0.87 1.75
C THR A 323 13.47 -0.42 2.11
N ILE A 324 12.42 -0.36 2.93
CA ILE A 324 11.49 -1.47 3.14
C ILE A 324 10.19 -1.12 2.42
N ASP A 325 9.78 -1.96 1.46
CA ASP A 325 8.62 -1.74 0.60
C ASP A 325 7.45 -2.67 0.96
N GLY A 326 7.65 -3.58 1.90
CA GLY A 326 6.58 -4.46 2.37
C GLY A 326 7.05 -5.62 3.21
N ILE A 327 6.08 -6.51 3.47
CA ILE A 327 6.29 -7.77 4.20
C ILE A 327 5.70 -8.91 3.38
N TYR A 328 6.44 -10.01 3.31
CA TYR A 328 5.95 -11.26 2.77
C TYR A 328 6.43 -12.44 3.61
N LYS A 329 5.48 -13.26 4.10
CA LYS A 329 5.75 -14.34 5.06
C LYS A 329 6.49 -13.80 6.29
N ASP A 330 7.68 -14.29 6.53
CA ASP A 330 8.54 -13.94 7.66
C ASP A 330 9.70 -13.00 7.28
N CYS A 331 9.52 -12.21 6.21
CA CYS A 331 10.54 -11.29 5.72
C CYS A 331 9.97 -9.91 5.39
N PHE A 332 10.74 -8.88 5.70
CA PHE A 332 10.65 -7.61 4.99
C PHE A 332 11.18 -7.77 3.57
N TYR A 333 10.73 -6.94 2.63
CA TYR A 333 11.34 -6.89 1.31
C TYR A 333 11.60 -5.46 0.86
N SER A 334 12.56 -5.32 -0.06
CA SER A 334 12.94 -4.06 -0.70
C SER A 334 12.96 -4.25 -2.21
N ILE A 335 12.52 -3.23 -2.95
CA ILE A 335 12.67 -3.17 -4.40
C ILE A 335 13.95 -2.43 -4.71
N LEU A 336 14.96 -3.14 -5.17
CA LEU A 336 16.22 -2.57 -5.62
C LEU A 336 16.05 -2.15 -7.09
N THR A 337 15.80 -0.86 -7.31
CA THR A 337 15.64 -0.33 -8.67
C THR A 337 16.96 -0.31 -9.43
N PRO A 338 16.93 -0.31 -10.77
CA PRO A 338 18.15 -0.17 -11.57
C PRO A 338 19.00 1.04 -11.17
N GLU A 339 18.35 2.18 -10.89
CA GLU A 339 19.05 3.41 -10.47
C GLU A 339 19.74 3.27 -9.11
N TYR A 340 19.08 2.58 -8.17
CA TYR A 340 19.69 2.27 -6.89
C TYR A 340 20.89 1.33 -7.05
N LEU A 341 20.76 0.29 -7.88
CA LEU A 341 21.82 -0.68 -8.14
C LEU A 341 23.02 -0.04 -8.83
N ASP A 342 22.80 0.84 -9.81
CA ASP A 342 23.87 1.62 -10.45
C ASP A 342 24.65 2.46 -9.42
N TYR A 343 23.93 3.15 -8.54
CA TYR A 343 24.56 3.89 -7.45
C TYR A 343 25.34 2.96 -6.51
N ALA A 344 24.77 1.86 -6.07
CA ALA A 344 25.43 0.93 -5.16
C ALA A 344 26.72 0.32 -5.76
N PHE A 345 26.69 -0.04 -7.03
CA PHE A 345 27.86 -0.59 -7.74
C PHE A 345 28.95 0.46 -8.00
N SER A 346 28.59 1.74 -8.03
CA SER A 346 29.57 2.81 -8.09
C SER A 346 30.33 3.03 -6.79
N GLU A 347 29.75 2.65 -5.66
CA GLU A 347 30.32 2.83 -4.32
C GLU A 347 31.25 1.68 -3.91
N ASN A 348 31.01 0.45 -4.41
CA ASN A 348 31.79 -0.74 -4.05
C ASN A 348 32.09 -1.60 -5.29
N PRO A 349 33.20 -2.35 -5.31
CA PRO A 349 33.53 -3.24 -6.42
C PRO A 349 32.47 -4.33 -6.63
N LEU A 350 32.13 -4.62 -7.88
CA LEU A 350 31.13 -5.63 -8.26
C LEU A 350 31.49 -7.05 -7.76
N GLU A 351 32.78 -7.32 -7.56
CA GLU A 351 33.25 -8.60 -7.04
C GLU A 351 32.75 -8.91 -5.62
N ASP A 352 32.45 -7.88 -4.86
CA ASP A 352 31.96 -8.00 -3.48
C ASP A 352 30.49 -8.42 -3.39
N TYR A 353 29.73 -8.30 -4.52
CA TYR A 353 28.33 -8.63 -4.56
C TYR A 353 28.05 -10.08 -5.00
N PRO A 354 26.88 -10.65 -4.66
CA PRO A 354 26.45 -11.96 -5.16
C PRO A 354 26.52 -12.10 -6.68
N ASP A 355 26.77 -13.31 -7.19
CA ASP A 355 26.93 -13.58 -8.62
C ASP A 355 25.80 -13.09 -9.49
N LEU A 356 24.58 -13.02 -8.94
CA LEU A 356 23.41 -12.45 -9.59
C LEU A 356 23.66 -11.05 -10.15
N PHE A 357 24.43 -10.22 -9.44
CA PHE A 357 24.68 -8.83 -9.81
C PHE A 357 25.84 -8.65 -10.76
N LYS A 358 26.73 -9.64 -10.88
CA LYS A 358 27.88 -9.58 -11.80
C LYS A 358 27.49 -9.52 -13.27
N THR A 359 26.27 -9.99 -13.59
CA THR A 359 25.70 -9.98 -14.94
C THR A 359 24.48 -9.06 -15.05
N TYR A 360 24.26 -8.19 -14.06
CA TYR A 360 23.12 -7.28 -14.06
C TYR A 360 23.41 -6.10 -15.01
N ASP A 361 22.48 -5.85 -15.93
CA ASP A 361 22.49 -4.74 -16.86
C ASP A 361 21.49 -3.68 -16.40
N VAL A 362 22.01 -2.55 -15.93
CA VAL A 362 21.20 -1.43 -15.40
C VAL A 362 20.21 -0.88 -16.43
N GLU A 363 20.56 -0.92 -17.73
CA GLU A 363 19.70 -0.42 -18.82
C GLU A 363 18.70 -1.46 -19.33
N GLY A 364 19.02 -2.75 -19.19
CA GLY A 364 18.28 -3.85 -19.78
C GLY A 364 17.54 -4.77 -18.82
N ASP A 365 17.85 -4.70 -17.52
CA ASP A 365 17.24 -5.57 -16.51
C ASP A 365 16.16 -4.84 -15.68
N ASN A 366 15.23 -5.62 -15.16
CA ASN A 366 14.19 -5.16 -14.24
C ASN A 366 14.73 -5.11 -12.79
N PRO A 367 14.00 -4.45 -11.86
CA PRO A 367 14.37 -4.40 -10.44
C PRO A 367 14.60 -5.80 -9.85
N VAL A 368 15.41 -5.84 -8.82
CA VAL A 368 15.62 -7.02 -7.99
C VAL A 368 14.86 -6.85 -6.68
N ILE A 369 14.14 -7.86 -6.23
CA ILE A 369 13.47 -7.85 -4.93
C ILE A 369 14.39 -8.55 -3.93
N ALA A 370 14.78 -7.84 -2.89
CA ALA A 370 15.60 -8.38 -1.80
C ALA A 370 14.73 -8.68 -0.58
N PHE A 371 14.97 -9.81 0.08
CA PHE A 371 14.23 -10.24 1.26
C PHE A 371 15.14 -10.24 2.48
N TYR A 372 14.60 -9.79 3.62
CA TYR A 372 15.34 -9.65 4.88
C TYR A 372 14.53 -10.21 6.03
N ARG A 373 15.20 -10.93 6.91
CA ARG A 373 14.61 -11.47 8.14
C ARG A 373 15.12 -10.69 9.35
N ALA A 374 14.25 -10.43 10.32
CA ALA A 374 14.66 -9.87 11.59
C ALA A 374 15.61 -10.84 12.32
N VAL A 375 16.71 -10.31 12.81
CA VAL A 375 17.65 -11.05 13.67
C VAL A 375 17.02 -11.11 15.06
N VAL A 376 16.44 -12.24 15.41
CA VAL A 376 15.91 -12.48 16.75
C VAL A 376 17.09 -12.64 17.70
N ARG A 377 17.20 -11.76 18.70
CA ARG A 377 18.16 -11.90 19.80
C ARG A 377 17.49 -12.47 21.04
#